data_d3edea87fd4e12ad373262587ebb255d
#
_entry.id   d3edea87fd4e12ad373262587ebb255d
#
_cell.length_a   1.000
_cell.length_b   1.000
_cell.length_c   1.000
_cell.angle_alpha   90.00
_cell.angle_beta   90.00
_cell.angle_gamma   90.00
#
_symmetry.space_group_name_H-M   'P 1'
#
loop_
_entity.id
_entity.type
_entity.pdbx_description
1 polymer ?
#
loop_
_entity_poly.entity_id
_entity_poly.type
_entity_poly.pdbx_seq_one_letter_code
_entity_poly.pdbx_strand_id
1 'polypeptide(L)'
;MDQVDADTKVYPESLKHLVNCMQHDQMIMGVCGETRIANKRQSWVTAIQVFEYFISHHMAKAFESVFGGVSCLPGCFSMFRLKARKFTGDDWIPLIIKPEIVKEYSQSDVVTLHQKNLLLLGEDRFLTTILIRTFPNRKMMFLPQAKCRTVVPDTFSVLLSQRRRWINSTIHNLMELVLVRNLCGTFCFSMQFVVFMDLLGTVVLPIAIVLTYVLIVGVILDPPKSFEEAIPVLLLGAVLGLPAVLILITTRKVVYVFWMLIYLLALPVWNLILPVYAFWHFDDFSWGETR
;
A
#
# COMPACT_ATOMS: atom_id res chain seq x y z
N MET A 1 -15.84 -4.86 -13.73
CA MET A 1 -16.24 -5.31 -12.36
C MET A 1 -15.67 -4.29 -11.37
N ASP A 2 -16.55 -3.67 -10.62
CA ASP A 2 -16.17 -2.69 -9.60
C ASP A 2 -16.17 -3.39 -8.25
N GLN A 3 -15.19 -3.06 -7.42
CA GLN A 3 -15.07 -3.50 -6.03
C GLN A 3 -15.12 -2.26 -5.14
N VAL A 4 -16.09 -2.23 -4.23
CA VAL A 4 -16.30 -1.12 -3.29
C VAL A 4 -16.73 -1.71 -1.96
N ASP A 5 -16.05 -1.33 -0.88
CA ASP A 5 -16.43 -1.75 0.47
C ASP A 5 -17.75 -1.09 0.93
N ALA A 6 -18.50 -1.78 1.77
CA ALA A 6 -19.83 -1.34 2.21
C ALA A 6 -19.81 0.00 2.99
N ASP A 7 -18.67 0.36 3.60
CA ASP A 7 -18.48 1.62 4.34
C ASP A 7 -17.85 2.72 3.50
N THR A 8 -17.58 2.46 2.22
CA THR A 8 -16.94 3.40 1.32
C THR A 8 -17.95 4.23 0.55
N LYS A 9 -17.77 5.55 0.62
CA LYS A 9 -18.57 6.53 -0.14
C LYS A 9 -17.79 7.02 -1.35
N VAL A 10 -18.23 6.65 -2.53
CA VAL A 10 -17.62 7.07 -3.81
C VAL A 10 -18.12 8.47 -4.21
N TYR A 11 -17.22 9.32 -4.74
CA TYR A 11 -17.62 10.62 -5.27
C TYR A 11 -18.33 10.46 -6.64
N PRO A 12 -19.29 11.33 -6.99
CA PRO A 12 -20.16 11.15 -8.15
C PRO A 12 -19.42 10.90 -9.48
N GLU A 13 -18.36 11.68 -9.76
CA GLU A 13 -17.61 11.56 -11.02
C GLU A 13 -16.54 10.46 -11.03
N SER A 14 -16.30 9.82 -9.88
CA SER A 14 -15.17 8.91 -9.74
C SER A 14 -15.30 7.64 -10.57
N LEU A 15 -16.51 7.07 -10.63
CA LEU A 15 -16.78 5.90 -11.46
C LEU A 15 -16.55 6.21 -12.94
N LYS A 16 -17.02 7.38 -13.41
CA LYS A 16 -16.81 7.83 -14.79
C LYS A 16 -15.31 7.94 -15.13
N HIS A 17 -14.49 8.46 -14.20
CA HIS A 17 -13.06 8.53 -14.38
C HIS A 17 -12.41 7.16 -14.53
N LEU A 18 -12.78 6.17 -13.67
CA LEU A 18 -12.27 4.79 -13.78
C LEU A 18 -12.68 4.14 -15.11
N VAL A 19 -13.95 4.28 -15.51
CA VAL A 19 -14.45 3.73 -16.79
C VAL A 19 -13.71 4.35 -17.98
N ASN A 20 -13.57 5.68 -18.01
CA ASN A 20 -12.87 6.37 -19.10
C ASN A 20 -11.41 5.91 -19.19
N CYS A 21 -10.70 5.78 -18.05
CA CYS A 21 -9.34 5.28 -18.02
C CYS A 21 -9.23 3.87 -18.62
N MET A 22 -10.14 2.97 -18.25
CA MET A 22 -10.20 1.61 -18.78
C MET A 22 -10.57 1.55 -20.26
N GLN A 23 -11.41 2.46 -20.74
CA GLN A 23 -11.78 2.54 -22.17
C GLN A 23 -10.65 3.09 -23.03
N HIS A 24 -9.90 4.05 -22.51
CA HIS A 24 -8.83 4.72 -23.24
C HIS A 24 -7.61 3.81 -23.48
N ASP A 25 -7.24 2.99 -22.50
CA ASP A 25 -6.10 2.06 -22.63
C ASP A 25 -6.56 0.60 -22.37
N GLN A 26 -6.58 -0.19 -23.45
CA GLN A 26 -6.94 -1.61 -23.40
C GLN A 26 -5.89 -2.49 -22.67
N MET A 27 -4.70 -1.96 -22.43
CA MET A 27 -3.64 -2.65 -21.69
C MET A 27 -3.92 -2.66 -20.18
N ILE A 28 -4.73 -1.74 -19.68
CA ILE A 28 -5.07 -1.66 -18.26
C ILE A 28 -6.02 -2.81 -17.92
N MET A 29 -5.60 -3.67 -17.01
CA MET A 29 -6.40 -4.78 -16.49
C MET A 29 -7.07 -4.46 -15.15
N GLY A 30 -6.50 -3.52 -14.40
CA GLY A 30 -7.06 -3.04 -13.14
C GLY A 30 -6.71 -1.58 -12.88
N VAL A 31 -7.61 -0.85 -12.25
CA VAL A 31 -7.42 0.56 -11.87
C VAL A 31 -8.03 0.82 -10.49
N CYS A 32 -7.34 1.59 -9.65
CA CYS A 32 -7.88 2.05 -8.37
C CYS A 32 -7.90 3.57 -8.28
N GLY A 33 -8.76 4.09 -7.43
CA GLY A 33 -8.85 5.51 -7.10
C GLY A 33 -8.14 5.86 -5.78
N GLU A 34 -8.14 7.14 -5.47
CA GLU A 34 -7.61 7.69 -4.21
C GLU A 34 -8.60 7.47 -3.08
N THR A 35 -8.18 6.73 -2.05
CA THR A 35 -8.98 6.54 -0.83
C THR A 35 -8.63 7.60 0.20
N ARG A 36 -9.65 8.28 0.74
CA ARG A 36 -9.53 9.31 1.76
C ARG A 36 -10.30 8.94 3.02
N ILE A 37 -9.83 9.41 4.16
CA ILE A 37 -10.49 9.20 5.45
C ILE A 37 -11.67 10.16 5.61
N ALA A 38 -12.83 9.61 6.00
CA ALA A 38 -14.04 10.38 6.29
C ALA A 38 -14.01 10.96 7.72
N ASN A 39 -13.60 10.16 8.71
CA ASN A 39 -13.65 10.45 10.14
C ASN A 39 -12.33 10.95 10.75
N LYS A 40 -11.51 11.68 10.00
CA LYS A 40 -10.12 12.09 10.32
C LYS A 40 -9.92 12.86 11.63
N ARG A 41 -10.97 13.38 12.27
CA ARG A 41 -10.91 14.18 13.52
C ARG A 41 -11.68 13.52 14.66
N GLN A 42 -12.08 12.27 14.53
CA GLN A 42 -12.92 11.58 15.51
C GLN A 42 -12.12 11.23 16.77
N SER A 43 -10.88 10.76 16.62
CA SER A 43 -9.98 10.39 17.72
C SER A 43 -8.52 10.66 17.34
N TRP A 44 -7.61 10.51 18.32
CA TRP A 44 -6.16 10.55 18.03
C TRP A 44 -5.74 9.39 17.11
N VAL A 45 -6.42 8.24 17.21
CA VAL A 45 -6.17 7.06 16.36
C VAL A 45 -6.52 7.35 14.92
N THR A 46 -7.64 8.03 14.64
CA THR A 46 -8.00 8.43 13.28
C THR A 46 -7.06 9.52 12.75
N ALA A 47 -6.57 10.41 13.61
CA ALA A 47 -5.69 11.50 13.24
C ALA A 47 -4.32 10.99 12.73
N ILE A 48 -3.72 10.00 13.39
CA ILE A 48 -2.43 9.43 12.98
C ILE A 48 -2.52 8.66 11.65
N GLN A 49 -3.70 8.20 11.25
CA GLN A 49 -3.93 7.48 10.00
C GLN A 49 -4.03 8.40 8.77
N VAL A 50 -4.30 9.70 8.95
CA VAL A 50 -4.57 10.62 7.82
C VAL A 50 -3.38 10.72 6.88
N PHE A 51 -2.19 10.88 7.43
CA PHE A 51 -0.97 11.01 6.62
C PHE A 51 -0.52 9.67 6.06
N GLU A 52 -0.66 8.60 6.82
CA GLU A 52 -0.36 7.24 6.36
C GLU A 52 -1.23 6.87 5.15
N TYR A 53 -2.54 7.17 5.19
CA TYR A 53 -3.41 6.96 4.03
C TYR A 53 -3.02 7.82 2.84
N PHE A 54 -2.56 9.04 3.06
CA PHE A 54 -2.08 9.89 1.98
C PHE A 54 -0.81 9.31 1.32
N ILE A 55 0.15 8.80 2.12
CA ILE A 55 1.33 8.15 1.58
C ILE A 55 0.95 6.86 0.85
N SER A 56 0.24 5.95 1.48
CA SER A 56 -0.03 4.61 0.97
C SER A 56 -1.04 4.59 -0.20
N HIS A 57 -2.09 5.42 -0.15
CA HIS A 57 -3.17 5.44 -1.14
C HIS A 57 -3.08 6.57 -2.17
N HIS A 58 -2.09 7.43 -2.09
CA HIS A 58 -1.86 8.45 -3.09
C HIS A 58 -0.40 8.45 -3.58
N MET A 59 0.57 8.75 -2.71
CA MET A 59 1.96 8.92 -3.16
C MET A 59 2.59 7.63 -3.65
N ALA A 60 2.50 6.55 -2.88
CA ALA A 60 3.08 5.24 -3.24
C ALA A 60 2.42 4.69 -4.52
N LYS A 61 1.08 4.71 -4.59
CA LYS A 61 0.36 4.25 -5.78
C LYS A 61 0.61 5.12 -7.01
N ALA A 62 0.76 6.43 -6.85
CA ALA A 62 1.14 7.31 -7.95
C ALA A 62 2.55 6.97 -8.46
N PHE A 63 3.49 6.71 -7.55
CA PHE A 63 4.85 6.29 -7.89
C PHE A 63 4.86 4.96 -8.63
N GLU A 64 4.22 3.91 -8.09
CA GLU A 64 4.10 2.59 -8.72
C GLU A 64 3.44 2.68 -10.11
N SER A 65 2.41 3.52 -10.24
CA SER A 65 1.67 3.71 -11.48
C SER A 65 2.53 4.27 -12.62
N VAL A 66 3.59 5.04 -12.32
CA VAL A 66 4.55 5.51 -13.33
C VAL A 66 5.27 4.34 -14.00
N PHE A 67 5.51 3.26 -13.25
CA PHE A 67 6.12 2.03 -13.78
C PHE A 67 5.09 1.08 -14.42
N GLY A 68 3.80 1.44 -14.42
CA GLY A 68 2.72 0.64 -15.01
C GLY A 68 2.29 -0.57 -14.17
N GLY A 69 2.72 -0.66 -12.90
CA GLY A 69 2.45 -1.80 -12.05
C GLY A 69 2.12 -1.41 -10.61
N VAL A 70 0.86 -1.03 -10.33
CA VAL A 70 0.41 -0.88 -8.94
C VAL A 70 0.36 -2.26 -8.29
N SER A 71 1.17 -2.47 -7.23
CA SER A 71 1.36 -3.77 -6.56
C SER A 71 0.11 -4.27 -5.83
N CYS A 72 -0.80 -3.36 -5.45
CA CYS A 72 -2.04 -3.68 -4.77
C CYS A 72 -3.16 -2.73 -5.17
N LEU A 73 -4.23 -3.28 -5.73
CA LEU A 73 -5.50 -2.58 -5.92
C LEU A 73 -6.38 -2.82 -4.68
N PRO A 74 -6.67 -1.79 -3.86
CA PRO A 74 -7.37 -1.98 -2.59
C PRO A 74 -8.84 -2.35 -2.82
N GLY A 75 -9.37 -3.24 -1.99
CA GLY A 75 -10.77 -3.69 -2.04
C GLY A 75 -11.78 -2.56 -1.89
N CYS A 76 -11.39 -1.47 -1.23
CA CYS A 76 -12.31 -0.36 -0.95
C CYS A 76 -12.74 0.44 -2.19
N PHE A 77 -11.91 0.55 -3.24
CA PHE A 77 -12.30 1.26 -4.47
C PHE A 77 -11.40 0.89 -5.65
N SER A 78 -11.77 -0.16 -6.36
CA SER A 78 -11.03 -0.67 -7.53
C SER A 78 -11.95 -1.14 -8.62
N MET A 79 -11.44 -1.14 -9.86
CA MET A 79 -12.15 -1.65 -11.03
C MET A 79 -11.27 -2.61 -11.81
N PHE A 80 -11.80 -3.77 -12.18
CA PHE A 80 -11.10 -4.82 -12.91
C PHE A 80 -11.74 -5.07 -14.26
N ARG A 81 -10.91 -5.36 -15.27
CA ARG A 81 -11.34 -5.75 -16.61
C ARG A 81 -11.65 -7.24 -16.66
N LEU A 82 -12.86 -7.59 -17.10
CA LEU A 82 -13.26 -9.00 -17.20
C LEU A 82 -12.58 -9.70 -18.37
N LYS A 83 -12.54 -9.03 -19.53
CA LYS A 83 -11.98 -9.56 -20.80
C LYS A 83 -11.20 -8.46 -21.50
N ALA A 84 -10.20 -8.83 -22.28
CA ALA A 84 -9.46 -7.91 -23.13
C ALA A 84 -9.19 -8.56 -24.50
N ARG A 85 -8.92 -7.74 -25.52
CA ARG A 85 -8.45 -8.25 -26.81
C ARG A 85 -7.04 -8.80 -26.69
N LYS A 86 -6.73 -9.83 -27.47
CA LYS A 86 -5.35 -10.31 -27.66
C LYS A 86 -4.48 -9.21 -28.28
N PHE A 87 -3.18 -9.27 -28.05
CA PHE A 87 -2.22 -8.38 -28.72
C PHE A 87 -2.13 -8.67 -30.23
N THR A 88 -2.34 -9.94 -30.60
CA THR A 88 -2.33 -10.44 -31.99
C THR A 88 -3.72 -11.02 -32.30
N GLY A 89 -4.54 -10.24 -33.04
CA GLY A 89 -5.85 -10.70 -33.49
C GLY A 89 -7.04 -10.08 -32.78
N ASP A 90 -8.24 -10.40 -33.26
CA ASP A 90 -9.52 -9.86 -32.73
C ASP A 90 -10.14 -10.71 -31.61
N ASP A 91 -9.49 -11.78 -31.22
CA ASP A 91 -9.99 -12.68 -30.16
C ASP A 91 -9.98 -12.01 -28.77
N TRP A 92 -10.99 -12.35 -27.99
CA TRP A 92 -11.10 -11.94 -26.59
C TRP A 92 -10.48 -12.98 -25.68
N ILE A 93 -9.62 -12.54 -24.74
CA ILE A 93 -9.09 -13.36 -23.66
C ILE A 93 -9.77 -12.97 -22.34
N PRO A 94 -10.16 -13.95 -21.52
CA PRO A 94 -10.61 -13.69 -20.17
C PRO A 94 -9.43 -13.21 -19.32
N LEU A 95 -9.62 -12.18 -18.48
CA LEU A 95 -8.64 -11.70 -17.50
C LEU A 95 -9.03 -12.21 -16.12
N ILE A 96 -9.71 -11.40 -15.31
CA ILE A 96 -10.08 -11.80 -13.94
C ILE A 96 -10.97 -13.06 -13.90
N ILE A 97 -11.74 -13.31 -14.95
CA ILE A 97 -12.61 -14.51 -15.08
C ILE A 97 -11.89 -15.72 -15.69
N LYS A 98 -10.56 -15.66 -15.87
CA LYS A 98 -9.78 -16.80 -16.36
C LYS A 98 -9.89 -17.96 -15.36
N PRO A 99 -10.21 -19.22 -15.83
CA PRO A 99 -10.46 -20.34 -14.92
C PRO A 99 -9.35 -20.60 -13.91
N GLU A 100 -8.08 -20.45 -14.31
CA GLU A 100 -6.94 -20.67 -13.44
C GLU A 100 -6.90 -19.62 -12.30
N ILE A 101 -7.21 -18.36 -12.61
CA ILE A 101 -7.27 -17.26 -11.62
C ILE A 101 -8.40 -17.51 -10.63
N VAL A 102 -9.59 -17.84 -11.16
CA VAL A 102 -10.75 -18.12 -10.32
C VAL A 102 -10.49 -19.32 -9.41
N LYS A 103 -9.90 -20.40 -9.94
CA LYS A 103 -9.55 -21.60 -9.16
C LYS A 103 -8.55 -21.28 -8.05
N GLU A 104 -7.51 -20.51 -8.36
CA GLU A 104 -6.46 -20.15 -7.38
C GLU A 104 -6.98 -19.21 -6.30
N TYR A 105 -7.79 -18.21 -6.69
CA TYR A 105 -8.38 -17.25 -5.76
C TYR A 105 -9.47 -17.84 -4.86
N SER A 106 -10.24 -18.83 -5.36
CA SER A 106 -11.35 -19.46 -4.62
C SER A 106 -10.98 -20.73 -3.88
N GLN A 107 -9.67 -20.99 -3.63
CA GLN A 107 -9.25 -22.14 -2.85
C GLN A 107 -9.78 -22.08 -1.42
N SER A 108 -10.52 -23.11 -1.00
CA SER A 108 -11.03 -23.29 0.38
C SER A 108 -10.05 -24.09 1.26
N ASP A 109 -9.33 -25.03 0.66
CA ASP A 109 -8.44 -25.93 1.38
C ASP A 109 -7.02 -25.34 1.50
N VAL A 110 -6.87 -24.42 2.45
CA VAL A 110 -5.63 -23.68 2.67
C VAL A 110 -4.88 -24.30 3.84
N VAL A 111 -3.75 -24.96 3.57
CA VAL A 111 -3.00 -25.73 4.57
C VAL A 111 -1.81 -24.94 5.11
N THR A 112 -1.02 -24.31 4.23
CA THR A 112 0.22 -23.64 4.65
C THR A 112 -0.05 -22.28 5.26
N LEU A 113 0.80 -21.86 6.21
CA LEU A 113 0.74 -20.55 6.83
C LEU A 113 0.84 -19.42 5.79
N HIS A 114 1.69 -19.60 4.78
CA HIS A 114 1.85 -18.64 3.69
C HIS A 114 0.54 -18.45 2.92
N GLN A 115 -0.10 -19.54 2.48
CA GLN A 115 -1.38 -19.48 1.76
C GLN A 115 -2.50 -18.86 2.61
N LYS A 116 -2.53 -19.16 3.92
CA LYS A 116 -3.51 -18.55 4.84
C LYS A 116 -3.36 -17.03 4.91
N ASN A 117 -2.13 -16.52 5.01
CA ASN A 117 -1.87 -15.08 5.01
C ASN A 117 -2.25 -14.41 3.68
N LEU A 118 -2.07 -15.09 2.55
CA LEU A 118 -2.48 -14.59 1.25
C LEU A 118 -4.00 -14.51 1.10
N LEU A 119 -4.69 -15.62 1.34
CA LEU A 119 -6.12 -15.78 1.02
C LEU A 119 -7.06 -15.26 2.10
N LEU A 120 -6.72 -15.47 3.40
CA LEU A 120 -7.63 -15.13 4.49
C LEU A 120 -7.45 -13.70 5.00
N LEU A 121 -6.26 -13.11 4.87
CA LEU A 121 -5.95 -11.80 5.43
C LEU A 121 -5.80 -10.67 4.40
N GLY A 122 -5.65 -11.00 3.11
CA GLY A 122 -5.38 -10.00 2.08
C GLY A 122 -5.78 -10.46 0.69
N GLU A 123 -7.03 -10.83 0.55
CA GLU A 123 -7.62 -11.33 -0.69
C GLU A 123 -7.52 -10.34 -1.85
N ASP A 124 -7.63 -9.03 -1.59
CA ASP A 124 -7.52 -7.97 -2.59
C ASP A 124 -6.08 -7.84 -3.13
N ARG A 125 -5.09 -7.91 -2.25
CA ARG A 125 -3.68 -7.94 -2.63
C ARG A 125 -3.35 -9.21 -3.41
N PHE A 126 -3.82 -10.35 -2.93
CA PHE A 126 -3.58 -11.63 -3.59
C PHE A 126 -4.20 -11.69 -4.97
N LEU A 127 -5.42 -11.19 -5.15
CA LEU A 127 -6.04 -11.07 -6.47
C LEU A 127 -5.18 -10.22 -7.43
N THR A 128 -4.69 -9.07 -6.94
CA THR A 128 -3.79 -8.21 -7.73
C THR A 128 -2.50 -8.94 -8.09
N THR A 129 -1.90 -9.66 -7.14
CA THR A 129 -0.67 -10.45 -7.33
C THR A 129 -0.85 -11.55 -8.38
N ILE A 130 -1.95 -12.32 -8.32
CA ILE A 130 -2.27 -13.36 -9.31
C ILE A 130 -2.40 -12.74 -10.71
N LEU A 131 -3.10 -11.62 -10.82
CA LEU A 131 -3.30 -10.93 -12.10
C LEU A 131 -1.97 -10.43 -12.69
N ILE A 132 -1.10 -9.81 -11.89
CA ILE A 132 0.21 -9.34 -12.33
C ILE A 132 1.08 -10.52 -12.76
N ARG A 133 1.08 -11.62 -12.00
CA ARG A 133 1.84 -12.83 -12.31
C ARG A 133 1.34 -13.50 -13.60
N THR A 134 0.03 -13.54 -13.81
CA THR A 134 -0.57 -14.18 -14.98
C THR A 134 -0.44 -13.33 -16.25
N PHE A 135 -0.45 -12.02 -16.12
CA PHE A 135 -0.42 -11.08 -17.24
C PHE A 135 0.66 -9.98 -17.05
N PRO A 136 1.94 -10.32 -17.00
CA PRO A 136 3.02 -9.37 -16.68
C PRO A 136 3.15 -8.22 -17.68
N ASN A 137 2.67 -8.39 -18.91
CA ASN A 137 2.71 -7.37 -19.96
C ASN A 137 1.51 -6.41 -19.93
N ARG A 138 0.60 -6.56 -18.96
CA ARG A 138 -0.55 -5.66 -18.78
C ARG A 138 -0.31 -4.73 -17.60
N LYS A 139 -1.10 -3.65 -17.54
CA LYS A 139 -0.90 -2.57 -16.56
C LYS A 139 -1.93 -2.61 -15.45
N MET A 140 -1.48 -2.30 -14.24
CA MET A 140 -2.28 -1.87 -13.11
C MET A 140 -2.05 -0.37 -12.88
N MET A 141 -3.12 0.42 -12.75
CA MET A 141 -3.01 1.87 -12.72
C MET A 141 -3.68 2.46 -11.49
N PHE A 142 -3.15 3.60 -11.06
CA PHE A 142 -3.77 4.46 -10.05
C PHE A 142 -4.26 5.75 -10.71
N LEU A 143 -5.50 6.15 -10.39
CA LEU A 143 -6.13 7.33 -10.95
C LEU A 143 -6.53 8.32 -9.84
N PRO A 144 -5.75 9.37 -9.57
CA PRO A 144 -5.99 10.31 -8.45
C PRO A 144 -7.24 11.17 -8.62
N GLN A 145 -7.81 11.26 -9.83
CA GLN A 145 -9.07 11.96 -10.10
C GLN A 145 -10.28 11.19 -9.57
N ALA A 146 -10.22 9.85 -9.60
CA ALA A 146 -11.23 9.01 -9.00
C ALA A 146 -11.01 8.92 -7.49
N LYS A 147 -12.02 9.30 -6.69
CA LYS A 147 -11.88 9.44 -5.23
C LYS A 147 -13.00 8.75 -4.50
N CYS A 148 -12.67 8.21 -3.34
CA CYS A 148 -13.64 7.71 -2.37
C CYS A 148 -13.28 8.14 -0.95
N ARG A 149 -14.22 7.96 -0.02
CA ARG A 149 -14.02 8.14 1.41
C ARG A 149 -14.44 6.88 2.15
N THR A 150 -13.59 6.42 3.04
CA THR A 150 -13.87 5.29 3.94
C THR A 150 -13.78 5.74 5.40
N VAL A 151 -14.36 4.98 6.28
CA VAL A 151 -14.27 5.17 7.74
C VAL A 151 -13.12 4.29 8.25
N VAL A 152 -12.20 4.89 9.00
CA VAL A 152 -11.06 4.16 9.58
C VAL A 152 -11.29 3.89 11.07
N PRO A 153 -10.61 2.90 11.66
CA PRO A 153 -10.68 2.60 13.09
C PRO A 153 -10.43 3.83 13.95
N ASP A 154 -11.27 4.04 14.93
CA ASP A 154 -11.19 5.14 15.90
C ASP A 154 -10.64 4.70 17.26
N THR A 155 -10.55 3.40 17.51
CA THR A 155 -9.96 2.79 18.70
C THR A 155 -8.65 2.09 18.36
N PHE A 156 -7.73 2.06 19.31
CA PHE A 156 -6.40 1.51 19.10
C PHE A 156 -6.42 -0.03 18.97
N SER A 157 -7.30 -0.73 19.68
CA SER A 157 -7.45 -2.18 19.59
C SER A 157 -7.90 -2.64 18.20
N VAL A 158 -8.87 -1.92 17.61
CA VAL A 158 -9.35 -2.19 16.25
C VAL A 158 -8.26 -1.88 15.23
N LEU A 159 -7.49 -0.79 15.42
CA LEU A 159 -6.34 -0.47 14.58
C LEU A 159 -5.28 -1.59 14.62
N LEU A 160 -4.94 -2.10 15.82
CA LEU A 160 -4.00 -3.22 15.98
C LEU A 160 -4.46 -4.46 15.20
N SER A 161 -5.71 -4.85 15.36
CA SER A 161 -6.29 -6.00 14.66
C SER A 161 -6.28 -5.83 13.14
N GLN A 162 -6.67 -4.64 12.64
CA GLN A 162 -6.66 -4.34 11.21
C GLN A 162 -5.24 -4.36 10.64
N ARG A 163 -4.28 -3.69 11.30
CA ARG A 163 -2.90 -3.57 10.81
C ARG A 163 -2.12 -4.88 10.91
N ARG A 164 -2.39 -5.73 11.90
CA ARG A 164 -1.88 -7.10 11.95
C ARG A 164 -2.15 -7.83 10.63
N ARG A 165 -3.41 -7.84 10.18
CA ARG A 165 -3.83 -8.48 8.93
C ARG A 165 -3.11 -7.86 7.72
N TRP A 166 -3.09 -6.53 7.64
CA TRP A 166 -2.50 -5.83 6.51
C TRP A 166 -0.99 -6.03 6.40
N ILE A 167 -0.25 -5.96 7.52
CA ILE A 167 1.20 -6.15 7.52
C ILE A 167 1.55 -7.59 7.14
N ASN A 168 0.92 -8.58 7.78
CA ASN A 168 1.18 -10.00 7.51
C ASN A 168 0.85 -10.36 6.05
N SER A 169 -0.32 -9.99 5.58
CA SER A 169 -0.70 -10.16 4.18
C SER A 169 0.26 -9.44 3.21
N THR A 170 0.68 -8.22 3.53
CA THR A 170 1.61 -7.46 2.68
C THR A 170 2.92 -8.21 2.48
N ILE A 171 3.55 -8.69 3.56
CA ILE A 171 4.82 -9.41 3.49
C ILE A 171 4.69 -10.63 2.58
N HIS A 172 3.67 -11.46 2.78
CA HIS A 172 3.48 -12.67 1.99
C HIS A 172 3.17 -12.37 0.52
N ASN A 173 2.40 -11.33 0.22
CA ASN A 173 2.15 -10.90 -1.16
C ASN A 173 3.39 -10.29 -1.84
N LEU A 174 4.19 -9.51 -1.12
CA LEU A 174 5.45 -8.98 -1.64
C LEU A 174 6.45 -10.11 -1.92
N MET A 175 6.49 -11.16 -1.08
CA MET A 175 7.31 -12.35 -1.35
C MET A 175 6.91 -13.03 -2.66
N GLU A 176 5.61 -13.21 -2.92
CA GLU A 176 5.13 -13.73 -4.21
C GLU A 176 5.53 -12.82 -5.38
N LEU A 177 5.38 -11.50 -5.25
CA LEU A 177 5.68 -10.55 -6.31
C LEU A 177 7.18 -10.47 -6.62
N VAL A 178 8.08 -10.59 -5.63
CA VAL A 178 9.54 -10.62 -5.84
C VAL A 178 9.93 -11.79 -6.73
N LEU A 179 9.21 -12.91 -6.66
CA LEU A 179 9.49 -14.12 -7.46
C LEU A 179 8.95 -14.03 -8.89
N VAL A 180 8.09 -13.05 -9.20
CA VAL A 180 7.52 -12.86 -10.55
C VAL A 180 8.62 -12.37 -11.50
N ARG A 181 8.85 -13.14 -12.57
CA ARG A 181 9.79 -12.74 -13.63
C ARG A 181 9.14 -11.74 -14.59
N ASN A 182 9.95 -10.84 -15.14
CA ASN A 182 9.56 -9.86 -16.16
C ASN A 182 8.52 -8.79 -15.68
N LEU A 183 8.58 -8.40 -14.40
CA LEU A 183 7.90 -7.18 -13.97
C LEU A 183 8.45 -5.97 -14.74
N CYS A 184 7.56 -5.01 -15.05
CA CYS A 184 7.87 -3.84 -15.87
C CYS A 184 9.09 -3.07 -15.36
N GLY A 185 9.94 -2.57 -16.28
CA GLY A 185 11.10 -1.74 -15.99
C GLY A 185 12.44 -2.46 -16.12
N THR A 186 13.53 -1.68 -16.02
CA THR A 186 14.90 -2.18 -16.16
C THR A 186 15.76 -1.81 -14.97
N PHE A 187 16.52 -2.77 -14.44
CA PHE A 187 17.48 -2.61 -13.34
C PHE A 187 16.87 -1.97 -12.07
N CYS A 188 17.51 -0.93 -11.47
CA CYS A 188 17.01 -0.24 -10.27
C CYS A 188 15.68 0.51 -10.48
N PHE A 189 15.23 0.68 -11.72
CA PHE A 189 13.94 1.25 -12.08
C PHE A 189 12.91 0.18 -12.45
N SER A 190 13.18 -1.08 -12.12
CA SER A 190 12.23 -2.16 -12.34
C SER A 190 11.24 -2.23 -11.18
N MET A 191 10.01 -2.61 -11.49
CA MET A 191 8.97 -2.85 -10.48
C MET A 191 9.39 -3.95 -9.49
N GLN A 192 10.18 -4.93 -9.94
CA GLN A 192 10.73 -5.98 -9.07
C GLN A 192 11.67 -5.43 -8.00
N PHE A 193 12.52 -4.44 -8.35
CA PHE A 193 13.39 -3.77 -7.38
C PHE A 193 12.57 -2.97 -6.36
N VAL A 194 11.54 -2.26 -6.80
CA VAL A 194 10.65 -1.51 -5.91
C VAL A 194 9.96 -2.44 -4.92
N VAL A 195 9.40 -3.55 -5.39
CA VAL A 195 8.76 -4.58 -4.56
C VAL A 195 9.74 -5.21 -3.55
N PHE A 196 10.97 -5.49 -3.99
CA PHE A 196 12.02 -6.00 -3.09
C PHE A 196 12.39 -4.99 -2.00
N MET A 197 12.54 -3.72 -2.35
CA MET A 197 12.84 -2.66 -1.39
C MET A 197 11.69 -2.42 -0.40
N ASP A 198 10.45 -2.54 -0.85
CA ASP A 198 9.26 -2.45 0.01
C ASP A 198 9.20 -3.61 1.01
N LEU A 199 9.47 -4.84 0.55
CA LEU A 199 9.57 -6.01 1.42
C LEU A 199 10.68 -5.84 2.47
N LEU A 200 11.88 -5.46 2.03
CA LEU A 200 13.03 -5.23 2.92
C LEU A 200 12.70 -4.13 3.94
N GLY A 201 12.14 -3.01 3.48
CA GLY A 201 11.73 -1.92 4.32
C GLY A 201 10.74 -2.35 5.39
N THR A 202 9.70 -3.09 5.02
CA THR A 202 8.66 -3.57 5.95
C THR A 202 9.24 -4.47 7.06
N VAL A 203 10.17 -5.35 6.71
CA VAL A 203 10.80 -6.29 7.69
C VAL A 203 11.80 -5.57 8.61
N VAL A 204 12.57 -4.63 8.08
CA VAL A 204 13.65 -3.93 8.82
C VAL A 204 13.12 -2.77 9.68
N LEU A 205 11.92 -2.29 9.40
CA LEU A 205 11.33 -1.10 10.00
C LEU A 205 11.38 -1.05 11.55
N PRO A 206 11.06 -2.12 12.31
CA PRO A 206 11.15 -2.09 13.78
C PRO A 206 12.57 -1.87 14.29
N ILE A 207 13.56 -2.45 13.64
CA ILE A 207 14.98 -2.28 14.01
C ILE A 207 15.43 -0.86 13.67
N ALA A 208 15.08 -0.37 12.49
CA ALA A 208 15.43 0.97 12.02
C ALA A 208 14.92 2.06 12.96
N ILE A 209 13.68 1.95 13.46
CA ILE A 209 13.15 2.97 14.39
C ILE A 209 13.84 2.93 15.75
N VAL A 210 14.19 1.75 16.27
CA VAL A 210 14.97 1.64 17.52
C VAL A 210 16.33 2.31 17.36
N LEU A 211 17.05 2.03 16.27
CA LEU A 211 18.35 2.68 15.99
C LEU A 211 18.21 4.20 15.82
N THR A 212 17.12 4.65 15.22
CA THR A 212 16.82 6.09 15.11
C THR A 212 16.67 6.74 16.48
N TYR A 213 15.97 6.11 17.42
CA TYR A 213 15.86 6.64 18.79
C TYR A 213 17.19 6.58 19.54
N VAL A 214 17.98 5.52 19.36
CA VAL A 214 19.33 5.44 19.94
C VAL A 214 20.20 6.60 19.44
N LEU A 215 20.14 6.89 18.15
CA LEU A 215 20.84 8.03 17.56
C LEU A 215 20.39 9.37 18.17
N ILE A 216 19.07 9.60 18.26
CA ILE A 216 18.52 10.84 18.83
C ILE A 216 18.93 11.01 20.28
N VAL A 217 18.83 9.96 21.09
CA VAL A 217 19.24 9.99 22.51
C VAL A 217 20.75 10.23 22.62
N GLY A 218 21.56 9.56 21.80
CA GLY A 218 23.02 9.78 21.77
C GLY A 218 23.39 11.23 21.50
N VAL A 219 22.72 11.86 20.53
CA VAL A 219 22.96 13.30 20.22
C VAL A 219 22.52 14.24 21.32
N ILE A 220 21.46 13.90 22.06
CA ILE A 220 21.00 14.70 23.21
C ILE A 220 21.99 14.62 24.35
N LEU A 221 22.57 13.42 24.60
CA LEU A 221 23.51 13.20 25.72
C LEU A 221 24.91 13.73 25.39
N ASP A 222 25.39 13.58 24.18
CA ASP A 222 26.68 14.09 23.69
C ASP A 222 26.49 14.78 22.33
N PRO A 223 26.24 16.11 22.34
CA PRO A 223 26.01 16.86 21.11
C PRO A 223 27.26 16.85 20.20
N PRO A 224 27.08 16.71 18.88
CA PRO A 224 28.18 16.63 17.93
C PRO A 224 29.03 17.91 17.97
N LYS A 225 30.36 17.74 18.09
CA LYS A 225 31.32 18.84 18.17
C LYS A 225 31.97 19.15 16.82
N SER A 226 31.82 18.26 15.85
CA SER A 226 32.34 18.41 14.50
C SER A 226 31.22 18.19 13.45
N PHE A 227 31.47 18.68 12.23
CA PHE A 227 30.55 18.47 11.13
C PHE A 227 30.42 16.98 10.79
N GLU A 228 31.52 16.22 10.87
CA GLU A 228 31.52 14.78 10.59
C GLU A 228 30.64 14.00 11.57
N GLU A 229 30.66 14.33 12.85
CA GLU A 229 29.79 13.75 13.88
C GLU A 229 28.33 14.13 13.70
N ALA A 230 28.02 15.28 13.07
CA ALA A 230 26.69 15.77 12.82
C ALA A 230 26.03 15.12 11.58
N ILE A 231 26.79 14.50 10.67
CA ILE A 231 26.28 13.92 9.42
C ILE A 231 25.09 12.98 9.63
N PRO A 232 25.11 11.99 10.56
CA PRO A 232 23.97 11.08 10.76
C PRO A 232 22.68 11.81 11.14
N VAL A 233 22.77 12.84 11.95
CA VAL A 233 21.60 13.64 12.38
C VAL A 233 21.10 14.52 11.26
N LEU A 234 21.98 15.11 10.49
CA LEU A 234 21.63 15.90 9.31
C LEU A 234 20.94 15.03 8.24
N LEU A 235 21.44 13.81 8.01
CA LEU A 235 20.82 12.85 7.13
C LEU A 235 19.45 12.42 7.65
N LEU A 236 19.30 12.14 8.94
CA LEU A 236 18.00 11.83 9.55
C LEU A 236 17.03 13.01 9.38
N GLY A 237 17.46 14.23 9.64
CA GLY A 237 16.66 15.44 9.43
C GLY A 237 16.23 15.62 7.97
N ALA A 238 17.14 15.34 7.02
CA ALA A 238 16.84 15.40 5.61
C ALA A 238 15.81 14.32 5.20
N VAL A 239 15.97 13.09 5.66
CA VAL A 239 15.03 11.98 5.38
C VAL A 239 13.65 12.26 5.94
N LEU A 240 13.54 12.76 7.16
CA LEU A 240 12.26 13.10 7.78
C LEU A 240 11.63 14.39 7.21
N GLY A 241 12.44 15.32 6.74
CA GLY A 241 11.99 16.60 6.17
C GLY A 241 11.66 16.56 4.68
N LEU A 242 12.32 15.69 3.91
CA LEU A 242 12.13 15.58 2.47
C LEU A 242 10.66 15.36 2.06
N PRO A 243 9.87 14.50 2.73
CA PRO A 243 8.47 14.34 2.42
C PRO A 243 7.66 15.64 2.52
N ALA A 244 7.98 16.53 3.46
CA ALA A 244 7.31 17.84 3.58
C ALA A 244 7.54 18.69 2.33
N VAL A 245 8.78 18.74 1.84
CA VAL A 245 9.15 19.46 0.63
C VAL A 245 8.42 18.89 -0.59
N LEU A 246 8.42 17.57 -0.73
CA LEU A 246 7.72 16.89 -1.82
C LEU A 246 6.20 17.15 -1.79
N ILE A 247 5.59 17.13 -0.61
CA ILE A 247 4.16 17.43 -0.46
C ILE A 247 3.84 18.87 -0.86
N LEU A 248 4.67 19.83 -0.46
CA LEU A 248 4.48 21.24 -0.83
C LEU A 248 4.61 21.45 -2.33
N ILE A 249 5.56 20.79 -2.99
CA ILE A 249 5.76 20.89 -4.42
C ILE A 249 4.61 20.22 -5.19
N THR A 250 4.21 19.01 -4.79
CA THR A 250 3.23 18.19 -5.55
C THR A 250 1.79 18.59 -5.28
N THR A 251 1.43 18.87 -4.02
CA THR A 251 0.02 19.10 -3.64
C THR A 251 -0.29 20.56 -3.39
N ARG A 252 0.72 21.39 -3.09
CA ARG A 252 0.59 22.81 -2.66
C ARG A 252 -0.34 23.00 -1.45
N LYS A 253 -0.54 21.97 -0.61
CA LYS A 253 -1.45 21.97 0.52
C LYS A 253 -0.71 21.83 1.84
N VAL A 254 -0.47 22.94 2.53
CA VAL A 254 0.21 22.99 3.84
C VAL A 254 -0.46 22.09 4.89
N VAL A 255 -1.78 21.85 4.77
CA VAL A 255 -2.52 20.97 5.70
C VAL A 255 -1.94 19.55 5.76
N TYR A 256 -1.38 19.02 4.66
CA TYR A 256 -0.75 17.70 4.70
C TYR A 256 0.58 17.69 5.46
N VAL A 257 1.30 18.81 5.48
CA VAL A 257 2.50 18.96 6.33
C VAL A 257 2.14 18.89 7.82
N PHE A 258 1.01 19.49 8.22
CA PHE A 258 0.51 19.37 9.59
C PHE A 258 0.17 17.90 9.95
N TRP A 259 -0.52 17.18 9.07
CA TRP A 259 -0.79 15.75 9.29
C TRP A 259 0.48 14.90 9.28
N MET A 260 1.49 15.28 8.52
CA MET A 260 2.81 14.66 8.56
C MET A 260 3.47 14.81 9.93
N LEU A 261 3.41 16.00 10.55
CA LEU A 261 3.97 16.19 11.89
C LEU A 261 3.28 15.29 12.93
N ILE A 262 1.95 15.15 12.85
CA ILE A 262 1.21 14.21 13.71
C ILE A 262 1.68 12.77 13.48
N TYR A 263 1.87 12.38 12.23
CA TYR A 263 2.38 11.04 11.86
C TYR A 263 3.79 10.81 12.39
N LEU A 264 4.70 11.81 12.29
CA LEU A 264 6.06 11.72 12.81
C LEU A 264 6.09 11.49 14.32
N LEU A 265 5.20 12.12 15.08
CA LEU A 265 5.04 11.85 16.51
C LEU A 265 4.52 10.44 16.78
N ALA A 266 3.78 9.86 15.86
CA ALA A 266 3.23 8.50 15.95
C ALA A 266 4.15 7.42 15.34
N LEU A 267 5.36 7.75 14.88
CA LEU A 267 6.31 6.77 14.32
C LEU A 267 6.55 5.54 15.20
N PRO A 268 6.64 5.65 16.56
CA PRO A 268 6.76 4.45 17.39
C PRO A 268 5.58 3.49 17.25
N VAL A 269 4.37 4.02 17.06
CA VAL A 269 3.19 3.19 16.81
C VAL A 269 3.33 2.49 15.46
N TRP A 270 3.61 3.22 14.40
CA TRP A 270 3.63 2.72 13.03
C TRP A 270 4.79 1.77 12.75
N ASN A 271 5.98 2.10 13.23
CA ASN A 271 7.21 1.42 12.84
C ASN A 271 7.73 0.42 13.89
N LEU A 272 7.17 0.43 15.12
CA LEU A 272 7.56 -0.52 16.17
C LEU A 272 6.37 -1.33 16.67
N ILE A 273 5.35 -0.68 17.25
CA ILE A 273 4.27 -1.39 17.94
C ILE A 273 3.47 -2.24 16.96
N LEU A 274 3.00 -1.67 15.85
CA LEU A 274 2.18 -2.37 14.87
C LEU A 274 2.93 -3.52 14.18
N PRO A 275 4.16 -3.34 13.65
CA PRO A 275 4.89 -4.44 13.04
C PRO A 275 5.28 -5.54 14.03
N VAL A 276 5.76 -5.19 15.22
CA VAL A 276 6.11 -6.20 16.25
C VAL A 276 4.87 -7.00 16.66
N TYR A 277 3.74 -6.33 16.87
CA TYR A 277 2.48 -7.00 17.17
C TYR A 277 2.03 -7.91 16.02
N ALA A 278 2.13 -7.46 14.78
CA ALA A 278 1.79 -8.24 13.61
C ALA A 278 2.68 -9.48 13.46
N PHE A 279 4.00 -9.33 13.66
CA PHE A 279 4.94 -10.44 13.58
C PHE A 279 4.78 -11.44 14.72
N TRP A 280 4.41 -11.00 15.92
CA TRP A 280 4.12 -11.87 17.03
C TRP A 280 2.85 -12.71 16.83
N HIS A 281 1.89 -12.20 16.07
CA HIS A 281 0.60 -12.83 15.78
C HIS A 281 0.43 -13.19 14.29
N PHE A 282 1.49 -13.66 13.64
CA PHE A 282 1.47 -13.94 12.21
C PHE A 282 0.71 -15.22 11.84
N ASP A 283 0.41 -16.05 12.83
CA ASP A 283 -0.41 -17.28 12.77
C ASP A 283 -1.88 -17.07 13.15
N ASP A 284 -2.26 -15.84 13.53
CA ASP A 284 -3.64 -15.49 13.85
C ASP A 284 -4.38 -14.99 12.59
N PHE A 285 -5.30 -15.80 12.09
CA PHE A 285 -6.13 -15.56 10.91
C PHE A 285 -7.51 -15.00 11.22
N SER A 286 -7.80 -14.69 12.49
CA SER A 286 -9.08 -14.08 12.87
C SER A 286 -9.22 -12.68 12.27
N TRP A 287 -10.42 -12.34 11.82
CA TRP A 287 -10.70 -10.98 11.31
C TRP A 287 -10.75 -9.96 12.44
N GLY A 288 -11.02 -10.41 13.68
CA GLY A 288 -11.16 -9.54 14.84
C GLY A 288 -12.34 -8.58 14.72
N GLU A 289 -12.38 -7.60 15.63
CA GLU A 289 -13.33 -6.51 15.54
C GLU A 289 -12.89 -5.57 14.40
N THR A 290 -13.79 -5.30 13.47
CA THR A 290 -13.54 -4.41 12.32
C THR A 290 -14.05 -3.00 12.57
N ARG A 291 -14.83 -2.80 13.64
CA ARG A 291 -15.40 -1.51 14.13
C ARG A 291 -15.56 -1.52 15.63
#